data_338190e49cab07a2d27e0b892ca440fd
#
_entry.id   338190e49cab07a2d27e0b892ca440fd
#
_cell.length_a   1.000
_cell.length_b   1.000
_cell.length_c   1.000
_cell.angle_alpha   90.00
_cell.angle_beta   90.00
_cell.angle_gamma   90.00
#
_symmetry.space_group_name_H-M   'P 1'
#
loop_
_entity.id
_entity.type
_entity.pdbx_description
1 polymer ?
#
loop_
_entity_poly.entity_id
_entity_poly.type
_entity_poly.pdbx_seq_one_letter_code
_entity_poly.pdbx_strand_id
1 'polypeptide(L)'
;MASMSNYRVLILAHSEEILKQDAEHTRKWGVDSAEVYAKTRKMPDTKCCVMMVQTLRQRLKKQAWLDWFGTFKFIILDECHRSEFDVVFQQPWTQNAFVVGLSASPARYGQMRQFGLDYGAVVVGPQVQELIDMGYLCRCRLFSLDAPSMDDVDWDYGRGDYNLGQMASKFKSKARYVGAVENYERLCKGQKCIVFCCSSEQTINLTREFCERGIKAKYCLSGNFDEDEEYSGERKEVVDAFARGEFPVLVNFGLFTTGIDIPDIKVVMLMFSTTSLVKYLQCLGRASRIADGKNGEFICLDFGRNYERLGRYEDSREWSVWHNTGQGGGVPPMKICPQCQKMIPVQYSDCPYCNYHFPSQQEIYHADLQEIVAKETEEETIEQYVAKRKLEGKKTNWILVNVCIKNPDHQKEAFMRAIEVLRTTHGESISPKYWYFFRKNILDKVKVKKKDDNPSLFKK
;
A
#
# COMPACT_ATOMS: atom_id res chain seq x y z
N MET A 1 -3.62 -21.45 9.66
CA MET A 1 -4.51 -22.06 8.63
C MET A 1 -4.02 -23.44 8.20
N ALA A 2 -2.82 -23.58 7.66
CA ALA A 2 -2.33 -24.91 7.21
C ALA A 2 -2.27 -25.97 8.31
N SER A 3 -1.88 -25.64 9.54
CA SER A 3 -1.85 -26.55 10.69
C SER A 3 -3.23 -26.98 11.16
N MET A 4 -4.24 -26.13 11.00
CA MET A 4 -5.60 -26.38 11.47
C MET A 4 -6.47 -27.10 10.43
N SER A 5 -6.05 -27.14 9.18
CA SER A 5 -6.80 -27.79 8.10
C SER A 5 -6.61 -29.32 8.17
N ASN A 6 -7.71 -30.05 8.01
CA ASN A 6 -7.68 -31.51 7.81
C ASN A 6 -7.39 -31.89 6.34
N TYR A 7 -7.35 -30.92 5.46
CA TYR A 7 -7.13 -31.09 4.02
C TYR A 7 -5.71 -30.78 3.61
N ARG A 8 -5.33 -31.20 2.42
CA ARG A 8 -4.06 -30.79 1.80
C ARG A 8 -4.12 -29.31 1.44
N VAL A 9 -3.01 -28.61 1.70
CA VAL A 9 -2.87 -27.16 1.52
C VAL A 9 -1.81 -26.86 0.47
N LEU A 10 -2.14 -26.01 -0.50
CA LEU A 10 -1.19 -25.47 -1.47
C LEU A 10 -0.96 -23.99 -1.15
N ILE A 11 0.28 -23.60 -0.91
CA ILE A 11 0.70 -22.22 -0.75
C ILE A 11 1.40 -21.78 -2.03
N LEU A 12 0.96 -20.67 -2.62
CA LEU A 12 1.54 -20.11 -3.82
C LEU A 12 2.21 -18.78 -3.52
N ALA A 13 3.50 -18.69 -3.82
CA ALA A 13 4.32 -17.49 -3.73
C ALA A 13 4.66 -16.96 -5.13
N HIS A 14 5.05 -15.69 -5.21
CA HIS A 14 5.47 -15.08 -6.47
C HIS A 14 7.00 -15.08 -6.66
N SER A 15 7.79 -15.29 -5.60
CA SER A 15 9.25 -15.35 -5.63
C SER A 15 9.79 -16.54 -4.86
N GLU A 16 11.04 -16.93 -5.15
CA GLU A 16 11.71 -18.04 -4.47
C GLU A 16 12.03 -17.71 -3.00
N GLU A 17 12.33 -16.46 -2.72
CA GLU A 17 12.58 -15.99 -1.35
C GLU A 17 11.35 -16.19 -0.46
N ILE A 18 10.18 -15.78 -0.94
CA ILE A 18 8.92 -15.96 -0.20
C ILE A 18 8.55 -17.43 -0.09
N LEU A 19 8.74 -18.22 -1.17
CA LEU A 19 8.53 -19.67 -1.11
C LEU A 19 9.31 -20.31 0.05
N LYS A 20 10.60 -19.97 0.19
CA LYS A 20 11.44 -20.49 1.27
C LYS A 20 10.98 -20.02 2.64
N GLN A 21 10.62 -18.74 2.78
CA GLN A 21 10.09 -18.18 4.03
C GLN A 21 8.78 -18.86 4.44
N ASP A 22 7.84 -19.04 3.52
CA ASP A 22 6.57 -19.72 3.78
C ASP A 22 6.76 -21.17 4.19
N ALA A 23 7.65 -21.88 3.50
CA ALA A 23 7.98 -23.25 3.85
C ALA A 23 8.65 -23.37 5.22
N GLU A 24 9.55 -22.46 5.57
CA GLU A 24 10.17 -22.40 6.89
C GLU A 24 9.15 -22.07 7.98
N HIS A 25 8.28 -21.10 7.76
CA HIS A 25 7.24 -20.74 8.71
C HIS A 25 6.25 -21.89 8.94
N THR A 26 5.83 -22.60 7.89
CA THR A 26 4.96 -23.77 8.07
C THR A 26 5.61 -24.87 8.90
N ARG A 27 6.90 -25.13 8.69
CA ARG A 27 7.67 -26.12 9.49
C ARG A 27 7.81 -25.68 10.95
N LYS A 28 8.06 -24.39 11.23
CA LYS A 28 8.09 -23.85 12.61
C LYS A 28 6.78 -24.09 13.38
N TRP A 29 5.65 -24.14 12.66
CA TRP A 29 4.34 -24.46 13.24
C TRP A 29 4.00 -25.97 13.20
N GLY A 30 5.00 -26.84 12.97
CA GLY A 30 4.84 -28.29 12.99
C GLY A 30 4.07 -28.85 11.78
N VAL A 31 3.96 -28.08 10.68
CA VAL A 31 3.34 -28.56 9.45
C VAL A 31 4.40 -29.17 8.54
N ASP A 32 4.26 -30.47 8.21
CA ASP A 32 5.08 -31.10 7.18
C ASP A 32 4.80 -30.45 5.83
N SER A 33 5.81 -29.74 5.30
CA SER A 33 5.71 -28.98 4.06
C SER A 33 6.83 -29.29 3.09
N ALA A 34 6.47 -29.50 1.82
CA ALA A 34 7.39 -29.69 0.71
C ALA A 34 7.48 -28.46 -0.19
N GLU A 35 8.70 -28.12 -0.56
CA GLU A 35 8.98 -27.08 -1.56
C GLU A 35 8.95 -27.68 -2.96
N VAL A 36 8.19 -27.05 -3.86
CA VAL A 36 8.01 -27.52 -5.25
C VAL A 36 8.59 -26.51 -6.22
N TYR A 37 9.70 -26.88 -6.82
CA TYR A 37 10.43 -26.07 -7.81
C TYR A 37 10.17 -26.54 -9.24
N ALA A 38 10.59 -25.76 -10.23
CA ALA A 38 10.52 -26.13 -11.64
C ALA A 38 11.24 -27.48 -11.95
N LYS A 39 12.33 -27.76 -11.22
CA LYS A 39 13.11 -29.02 -11.33
C LYS A 39 12.49 -30.22 -10.61
N THR A 40 11.49 -30.03 -9.75
CA THR A 40 10.84 -31.11 -9.00
C THR A 40 10.13 -32.05 -9.96
N ARG A 41 10.55 -33.32 -10.01
CA ARG A 41 9.99 -34.34 -10.92
C ARG A 41 8.89 -35.16 -10.29
N LYS A 42 9.05 -35.54 -9.01
CA LYS A 42 8.09 -36.34 -8.25
C LYS A 42 7.16 -35.44 -7.45
N MET A 43 5.88 -35.66 -7.55
CA MET A 43 4.86 -34.93 -6.79
C MET A 43 4.97 -35.29 -5.31
N PRO A 44 5.14 -34.30 -4.41
CA PRO A 44 5.17 -34.58 -2.97
C PRO A 44 3.81 -35.09 -2.46
N ASP A 45 3.86 -36.03 -1.52
CA ASP A 45 2.66 -36.51 -0.81
C ASP A 45 2.64 -35.97 0.63
N THR A 46 2.97 -34.70 0.78
CA THR A 46 2.92 -33.99 2.07
C THR A 46 1.59 -33.28 2.25
N LYS A 47 1.24 -33.00 3.50
CA LYS A 47 0.03 -32.26 3.84
C LYS A 47 0.05 -30.83 3.25
N CYS A 48 1.20 -30.19 3.26
CA CYS A 48 1.39 -28.83 2.73
C CYS A 48 2.43 -28.83 1.62
N CYS A 49 2.16 -28.11 0.54
CA CYS A 49 3.13 -27.85 -0.52
C CYS A 49 3.23 -26.35 -0.76
N VAL A 50 4.47 -25.87 -0.91
CA VAL A 50 4.75 -24.48 -1.21
C VAL A 50 5.42 -24.40 -2.57
N MET A 51 4.91 -23.59 -3.50
CA MET A 51 5.47 -23.44 -4.83
C MET A 51 5.30 -22.04 -5.40
N MET A 52 6.10 -21.72 -6.41
CA MET A 52 5.94 -20.48 -7.16
C MET A 52 4.80 -20.59 -8.15
N VAL A 53 4.03 -19.51 -8.34
CA VAL A 53 2.96 -19.44 -9.35
C VAL A 53 3.49 -19.67 -10.78
N GLN A 54 4.74 -19.27 -11.08
CA GLN A 54 5.40 -19.55 -12.36
C GLN A 54 5.61 -21.06 -12.58
N THR A 55 5.98 -21.79 -11.52
CA THR A 55 6.11 -23.25 -11.57
C THR A 55 4.74 -23.90 -11.80
N LEU A 56 3.70 -23.43 -11.12
CA LEU A 56 2.32 -23.87 -11.35
C LEU A 56 1.96 -23.71 -12.83
N ARG A 57 2.11 -22.52 -13.40
CA ARG A 57 1.81 -22.24 -14.83
C ARG A 57 2.46 -23.23 -15.79
N GLN A 58 3.73 -23.58 -15.54
CA GLN A 58 4.44 -24.57 -16.38
C GLN A 58 3.85 -26.00 -16.22
N ARG A 59 3.31 -26.32 -15.07
CA ARG A 59 2.77 -27.66 -14.75
C ARG A 59 1.32 -27.84 -15.23
N LEU A 60 0.55 -26.78 -15.44
CA LEU A 60 -0.83 -26.85 -15.93
C LEU A 60 -0.99 -27.55 -17.30
N LYS A 61 0.09 -27.72 -18.04
CA LYS A 61 0.09 -28.43 -19.34
C LYS A 61 0.13 -29.97 -19.22
N LYS A 62 0.25 -30.53 -18.00
CA LYS A 62 0.46 -31.95 -17.76
C LYS A 62 -0.70 -32.52 -16.91
N GLN A 63 -1.45 -33.47 -17.46
CA GLN A 63 -2.62 -34.05 -16.80
C GLN A 63 -2.32 -34.57 -15.40
N ALA A 64 -1.24 -35.31 -15.19
CA ALA A 64 -0.87 -35.83 -13.88
C ALA A 64 -0.69 -34.72 -12.82
N TRP A 65 -0.20 -33.52 -13.21
CA TRP A 65 -0.12 -32.38 -12.33
C TRP A 65 -1.49 -31.75 -12.07
N LEU A 66 -2.38 -31.72 -13.05
CA LEU A 66 -3.76 -31.26 -12.82
C LEU A 66 -4.51 -32.14 -11.83
N ASP A 67 -4.35 -33.46 -11.97
CA ASP A 67 -4.94 -34.43 -11.02
C ASP A 67 -4.38 -34.22 -9.61
N TRP A 68 -3.07 -33.99 -9.51
CA TRP A 68 -2.42 -33.71 -8.24
C TRP A 68 -2.87 -32.38 -7.64
N PHE A 69 -3.01 -31.30 -8.42
CA PHE A 69 -3.57 -30.03 -7.95
C PHE A 69 -5.00 -30.21 -7.44
N GLY A 70 -5.82 -31.03 -8.06
CA GLY A 70 -7.18 -31.35 -7.64
C GLY A 70 -7.28 -31.99 -6.23
N THR A 71 -6.16 -32.51 -5.69
CA THR A 71 -6.13 -33.06 -4.31
C THR A 71 -6.10 -31.98 -3.23
N PHE A 72 -5.71 -30.74 -3.56
CA PHE A 72 -5.70 -29.63 -2.63
C PHE A 72 -7.10 -29.05 -2.48
N LYS A 73 -7.54 -28.93 -1.24
CA LYS A 73 -8.83 -28.34 -0.89
C LYS A 73 -8.70 -26.97 -0.24
N PHE A 74 -7.46 -26.57 0.06
CA PHE A 74 -7.13 -25.28 0.62
C PHE A 74 -5.96 -24.67 -0.15
N ILE A 75 -6.12 -23.46 -0.67
CA ILE A 75 -5.12 -22.75 -1.46
C ILE A 75 -4.88 -21.41 -0.81
N ILE A 76 -3.62 -21.10 -0.51
CA ILE A 76 -3.21 -19.82 0.05
C ILE A 76 -2.39 -19.09 -1.01
N LEU A 77 -2.75 -17.86 -1.32
CA LEU A 77 -2.03 -16.99 -2.25
C LEU A 77 -1.38 -15.87 -1.46
N ASP A 78 -0.06 -15.91 -1.32
CA ASP A 78 0.67 -14.83 -0.65
C ASP A 78 0.93 -13.66 -1.61
N GLU A 79 0.73 -12.42 -1.12
CA GLU A 79 0.70 -11.21 -1.93
C GLU A 79 -0.32 -11.28 -3.09
N CYS A 80 -1.53 -11.73 -2.78
CA CYS A 80 -2.60 -12.02 -3.75
C CYS A 80 -3.03 -10.83 -4.62
N HIS A 81 -2.62 -9.60 -4.28
CA HIS A 81 -2.86 -8.42 -5.12
C HIS A 81 -2.17 -8.49 -6.49
N ARG A 82 -1.20 -9.37 -6.66
CA ARG A 82 -0.46 -9.55 -7.90
C ARG A 82 -1.29 -10.33 -8.93
N SER A 83 -1.28 -9.83 -10.19
CA SER A 83 -2.04 -10.43 -11.29
C SER A 83 -1.53 -11.81 -11.73
N GLU A 84 -0.32 -12.18 -11.34
CA GLU A 84 0.24 -13.49 -11.63
C GLU A 84 -0.60 -14.64 -11.09
N PHE A 85 -1.39 -14.39 -10.02
CA PHE A 85 -2.27 -15.39 -9.40
C PHE A 85 -3.61 -15.58 -10.11
N ASP A 86 -3.99 -14.72 -11.05
CA ASP A 86 -5.27 -14.82 -11.76
C ASP A 86 -5.44 -16.17 -12.48
N VAL A 87 -4.33 -16.77 -12.90
CA VAL A 87 -4.30 -18.10 -13.51
C VAL A 87 -4.91 -19.20 -12.61
N VAL A 88 -4.85 -19.03 -11.30
CA VAL A 88 -5.39 -20.01 -10.33
C VAL A 88 -6.90 -20.09 -10.47
N PHE A 89 -7.58 -18.95 -10.53
CA PHE A 89 -9.05 -18.87 -10.62
C PHE A 89 -9.59 -19.31 -11.98
N GLN A 90 -8.74 -19.42 -12.99
CA GLN A 90 -9.10 -19.93 -14.31
C GLN A 90 -9.08 -21.47 -14.40
N GLN A 91 -8.67 -22.14 -13.30
CA GLN A 91 -8.51 -23.60 -13.32
C GLN A 91 -9.74 -24.32 -12.77
N PRO A 92 -10.28 -25.35 -13.47
CA PRO A 92 -11.47 -26.09 -12.99
C PRO A 92 -11.27 -26.75 -11.62
N TRP A 93 -10.05 -27.19 -11.28
CA TRP A 93 -9.77 -27.85 -10.02
C TRP A 93 -9.91 -26.91 -8.79
N THR A 94 -9.83 -25.60 -8.97
CA THR A 94 -10.01 -24.62 -7.89
C THR A 94 -11.46 -24.43 -7.48
N GLN A 95 -12.43 -24.78 -8.32
CA GLN A 95 -13.86 -24.67 -8.00
C GLN A 95 -14.26 -25.51 -6.75
N ASN A 96 -13.49 -26.56 -6.45
CA ASN A 96 -13.70 -27.42 -5.29
C ASN A 96 -12.69 -27.17 -4.16
N ALA A 97 -12.01 -26.03 -4.19
CA ALA A 97 -11.04 -25.62 -3.19
C ALA A 97 -11.43 -24.29 -2.55
N PHE A 98 -11.10 -24.13 -1.28
CA PHE A 98 -11.21 -22.84 -0.58
C PHE A 98 -9.96 -22.04 -0.83
N VAL A 99 -10.10 -20.88 -1.48
CA VAL A 99 -8.95 -20.01 -1.83
C VAL A 99 -8.90 -18.82 -0.88
N VAL A 100 -7.76 -18.63 -0.23
CA VAL A 100 -7.47 -17.49 0.65
C VAL A 100 -6.35 -16.68 0.05
N GLY A 101 -6.62 -15.42 -0.23
CA GLY A 101 -5.60 -14.44 -0.59
C GLY A 101 -5.13 -13.67 0.64
N LEU A 102 -3.81 -13.58 0.82
CA LEU A 102 -3.17 -12.76 1.84
C LEU A 102 -2.55 -11.53 1.17
N SER A 103 -2.74 -10.37 1.74
CA SER A 103 -2.08 -9.14 1.30
C SER A 103 -2.15 -8.08 2.39
N ALA A 104 -1.06 -7.35 2.60
CA ALA A 104 -1.05 -6.17 3.47
C ALA A 104 -1.74 -4.96 2.81
N SER A 105 -1.91 -5.00 1.49
CA SER A 105 -2.50 -3.91 0.70
C SER A 105 -3.37 -4.50 -0.41
N PRO A 106 -4.59 -4.95 -0.10
CA PRO A 106 -5.46 -5.65 -1.05
C PRO A 106 -6.10 -4.68 -2.05
N ALA A 107 -5.29 -4.11 -2.94
CA ALA A 107 -5.74 -3.25 -4.02
C ALA A 107 -5.10 -3.67 -5.34
N ARG A 108 -5.81 -3.48 -6.44
CA ARG A 108 -5.36 -3.72 -7.82
C ARG A 108 -5.60 -2.48 -8.66
N TYR A 109 -4.77 -2.25 -9.67
CA TYR A 109 -4.74 -1.01 -10.43
C TYR A 109 -4.81 -1.25 -11.94
N GLY A 110 -5.15 -0.21 -12.67
CA GLY A 110 -5.16 -0.22 -14.12
C GLY A 110 -6.11 -1.27 -14.69
N GLN A 111 -5.62 -2.08 -15.62
CA GLN A 111 -6.40 -3.13 -16.29
C GLN A 111 -6.37 -4.47 -15.55
N MET A 112 -5.88 -4.52 -14.31
CA MET A 112 -5.86 -5.75 -13.53
C MET A 112 -7.28 -6.25 -13.24
N ARG A 113 -7.44 -7.58 -13.22
CA ARG A 113 -8.67 -8.25 -12.85
C ARG A 113 -9.06 -7.90 -11.40
N GLN A 114 -10.31 -7.50 -11.18
CA GLN A 114 -10.80 -7.10 -9.86
C GLN A 114 -10.91 -8.28 -8.91
N PHE A 115 -10.62 -8.07 -7.64
CA PHE A 115 -10.76 -9.11 -6.60
C PHE A 115 -12.18 -9.67 -6.49
N GLY A 116 -13.21 -8.82 -6.59
CA GLY A 116 -14.60 -9.24 -6.47
C GLY A 116 -15.10 -10.21 -7.56
N LEU A 117 -14.29 -10.45 -8.60
CA LEU A 117 -14.56 -11.50 -9.60
C LEU A 117 -14.10 -12.88 -9.12
N ASP A 118 -13.20 -12.94 -8.13
CA ASP A 118 -12.53 -14.17 -7.70
C ASP A 118 -12.72 -14.45 -6.21
N TYR A 119 -12.88 -13.41 -5.38
CA TYR A 119 -13.06 -13.51 -3.94
C TYR A 119 -14.45 -13.03 -3.51
N GLY A 120 -15.12 -13.80 -2.67
CA GLY A 120 -16.45 -13.46 -2.16
C GLY A 120 -16.45 -12.40 -1.06
N ALA A 121 -15.35 -12.26 -0.31
CA ALA A 121 -15.27 -11.34 0.81
C ALA A 121 -13.80 -10.91 1.07
N VAL A 122 -13.65 -9.78 1.77
CA VAL A 122 -12.39 -9.39 2.39
C VAL A 122 -12.54 -9.40 3.92
N VAL A 123 -11.58 -9.99 4.60
CA VAL A 123 -11.46 -9.92 6.07
C VAL A 123 -10.32 -8.98 6.38
N VAL A 124 -10.65 -7.85 6.99
CA VAL A 124 -9.66 -6.82 7.34
C VAL A 124 -9.15 -7.10 8.75
N GLY A 125 -7.85 -7.25 8.89
CA GLY A 125 -7.16 -7.31 10.17
C GLY A 125 -7.02 -5.92 10.81
N PRO A 126 -6.26 -5.82 11.94
CA PRO A 126 -5.95 -4.53 12.55
C PRO A 126 -5.32 -3.56 11.55
N GLN A 127 -5.75 -2.31 11.58
CA GLN A 127 -5.19 -1.25 10.76
C GLN A 127 -3.79 -0.86 11.25
N VAL A 128 -3.04 -0.12 10.41
CA VAL A 128 -1.66 0.28 10.73
C VAL A 128 -1.60 1.05 12.05
N GLN A 129 -2.51 2.00 12.29
CA GLN A 129 -2.54 2.76 13.54
C GLN A 129 -2.79 1.84 14.76
N GLU A 130 -3.70 0.88 14.65
CA GLU A 130 -3.96 -0.10 15.72
C GLU A 130 -2.72 -0.95 16.02
N LEU A 131 -1.98 -1.37 14.97
CA LEU A 131 -0.74 -2.13 15.14
C LEU A 131 0.39 -1.30 15.76
N ILE A 132 0.43 0.01 15.51
CA ILE A 132 1.34 0.95 16.18
C ILE A 132 0.97 1.07 17.66
N ASP A 133 -0.31 1.26 17.96
CA ASP A 133 -0.80 1.41 19.34
C ASP A 133 -0.59 0.13 20.16
N MET A 134 -0.65 -1.04 19.51
CA MET A 134 -0.31 -2.33 20.12
C MET A 134 1.21 -2.59 20.23
N GLY A 135 2.06 -1.72 19.68
CA GLY A 135 3.51 -1.87 19.71
C GLY A 135 4.08 -2.90 18.71
N TYR A 136 3.34 -3.27 17.66
CA TYR A 136 3.82 -4.18 16.61
C TYR A 136 4.49 -3.46 15.44
N LEU A 137 4.17 -2.18 15.23
CA LEU A 137 4.75 -1.36 14.17
C LEU A 137 5.30 -0.05 14.73
N CYS A 138 6.27 0.53 14.03
CA CYS A 138 6.79 1.86 14.28
C CYS A 138 5.90 2.94 13.65
N ARG A 139 5.80 4.10 14.30
CA ARG A 139 5.18 5.30 13.76
C ARG A 139 6.03 5.91 12.66
N CYS A 140 5.41 6.44 11.63
CA CYS A 140 6.10 7.15 10.54
C CYS A 140 6.24 8.64 10.85
N ARG A 141 7.48 9.14 10.93
CA ARG A 141 7.75 10.58 10.84
C ARG A 141 7.95 10.92 9.37
N LEU A 142 6.97 11.60 8.80
CA LEU A 142 6.94 11.91 7.38
C LEU A 142 7.44 13.32 7.12
N PHE A 143 8.45 13.43 6.25
CA PHE A 143 8.99 14.70 5.76
C PHE A 143 8.79 14.77 4.25
N SER A 144 8.29 15.88 3.75
CA SER A 144 8.07 16.08 2.33
C SER A 144 8.29 17.53 1.92
N LEU A 145 8.38 17.78 0.62
CA LEU A 145 8.48 19.11 0.04
C LEU A 145 7.12 19.78 -0.04
N ASP A 146 7.08 21.09 0.16
CA ASP A 146 5.85 21.90 0.04
C ASP A 146 5.51 22.32 -1.40
N ALA A 147 5.99 21.61 -2.41
CA ALA A 147 5.86 22.01 -3.80
C ALA A 147 5.08 21.03 -4.66
N PRO A 148 4.28 21.50 -5.62
CA PRO A 148 3.58 20.66 -6.59
C PRO A 148 4.55 20.06 -7.60
N SER A 149 4.21 18.86 -8.10
CA SER A 149 5.01 18.27 -9.15
C SER A 149 4.35 17.16 -9.88
N MET A 150 4.55 16.72 -11.00
CA MET A 150 4.00 15.65 -11.85
C MET A 150 2.91 16.11 -12.82
N ASP A 151 2.74 17.40 -13.01
CA ASP A 151 1.68 17.96 -13.87
C ASP A 151 1.81 17.56 -15.35
N ASP A 152 3.03 17.21 -15.81
CA ASP A 152 3.33 16.87 -17.21
C ASP A 152 3.74 15.39 -17.37
N VAL A 153 3.45 14.52 -16.42
CA VAL A 153 3.73 13.10 -16.53
C VAL A 153 2.49 12.35 -16.94
N ASP A 154 2.53 11.68 -18.09
CA ASP A 154 1.43 10.90 -18.59
C ASP A 154 1.11 9.70 -17.70
N TRP A 155 -0.14 9.27 -17.79
CA TRP A 155 -0.63 8.10 -17.11
C TRP A 155 -0.38 6.84 -17.94
N ASP A 156 0.20 5.80 -17.36
CA ASP A 156 0.31 4.46 -17.94
C ASP A 156 -0.92 3.63 -17.54
N TYR A 157 -1.88 3.53 -18.43
CA TYR A 157 -3.13 2.78 -18.19
C TYR A 157 -2.89 1.27 -17.96
N GLY A 158 -1.83 0.70 -18.54
CA GLY A 158 -1.50 -0.71 -18.36
C GLY A 158 -1.04 -1.02 -16.94
N ARG A 159 -0.27 -0.12 -16.36
CA ARG A 159 0.27 -0.22 -14.99
C ARG A 159 -0.65 0.38 -13.94
N GLY A 160 -1.53 1.30 -14.32
CA GLY A 160 -2.32 2.09 -13.38
C GLY A 160 -1.46 3.01 -12.51
N ASP A 161 -0.39 3.57 -13.07
CA ASP A 161 0.55 4.48 -12.41
C ASP A 161 1.14 5.46 -13.44
N TYR A 162 2.00 6.38 -13.02
CA TYR A 162 2.71 7.30 -13.91
C TYR A 162 3.60 6.58 -14.92
N ASN A 163 3.78 7.19 -16.10
CA ASN A 163 4.75 6.74 -17.08
C ASN A 163 6.16 6.83 -16.51
N LEU A 164 6.84 5.67 -16.36
CA LEU A 164 8.14 5.57 -15.71
C LEU A 164 9.22 6.38 -16.41
N GLY A 165 9.25 6.40 -17.76
CA GLY A 165 10.27 7.11 -18.53
C GLY A 165 10.17 8.62 -18.33
N GLN A 166 8.96 9.17 -18.40
CA GLN A 166 8.72 10.59 -18.18
C GLN A 166 8.99 10.97 -16.72
N MET A 167 8.55 10.17 -15.77
CA MET A 167 8.85 10.39 -14.35
C MET A 167 10.36 10.35 -14.11
N ALA A 168 11.10 9.38 -14.66
CA ALA A 168 12.54 9.28 -14.53
C ALA A 168 13.24 10.54 -15.05
N SER A 169 12.81 11.09 -16.19
CA SER A 169 13.34 12.34 -16.74
C SER A 169 13.20 13.52 -15.76
N LYS A 170 12.10 13.58 -15.02
CA LYS A 170 11.86 14.62 -14.02
C LYS A 170 12.71 14.49 -12.77
N PHE A 171 13.10 13.27 -12.41
CA PHE A 171 13.96 13.02 -11.24
C PHE A 171 15.47 12.97 -11.58
N LYS A 172 15.90 13.31 -12.79
CA LYS A 172 17.25 13.09 -13.33
C LYS A 172 18.25 14.22 -13.03
N SER A 173 17.88 15.35 -12.45
CA SER A 173 18.80 16.48 -12.30
C SER A 173 19.78 16.30 -11.13
N LYS A 174 21.03 16.77 -11.30
CA LYS A 174 22.05 16.74 -10.24
C LYS A 174 21.59 17.51 -8.99
N ALA A 175 20.89 18.62 -9.15
CA ALA A 175 20.35 19.40 -8.02
C ALA A 175 19.42 18.56 -7.12
N ARG A 176 18.68 17.61 -7.66
CA ARG A 176 17.81 16.71 -6.87
C ARG A 176 18.60 15.72 -6.04
N TYR A 177 19.66 15.16 -6.60
CA TYR A 177 20.52 14.23 -5.87
C TYR A 177 21.20 14.94 -4.71
N VAL A 178 21.75 16.14 -4.98
CA VAL A 178 22.34 17.04 -3.97
C VAL A 178 21.33 17.31 -2.85
N GLY A 179 20.15 17.83 -3.17
CA GLY A 179 19.12 18.13 -2.18
C GLY A 179 18.64 16.91 -1.40
N ALA A 180 18.57 15.73 -2.04
CA ALA A 180 18.20 14.49 -1.38
C ALA A 180 19.24 14.08 -0.32
N VAL A 181 20.52 14.13 -0.67
CA VAL A 181 21.61 13.79 0.26
C VAL A 181 21.71 14.82 1.38
N GLU A 182 21.57 16.12 1.10
CA GLU A 182 21.54 17.19 2.12
C GLU A 182 20.43 16.98 3.16
N ASN A 183 19.24 16.64 2.70
CA ASN A 183 18.13 16.34 3.62
C ASN A 183 18.39 15.08 4.46
N TYR A 184 18.99 14.03 3.88
CA TYR A 184 19.43 12.88 4.65
C TYR A 184 20.47 13.27 5.70
N GLU A 185 21.50 14.07 5.36
CA GLU A 185 22.51 14.52 6.29
C GLU A 185 21.91 15.33 7.44
N ARG A 186 20.98 16.22 7.14
CA ARG A 186 20.35 17.09 8.12
C ARG A 186 19.41 16.34 9.07
N LEU A 187 18.62 15.40 8.56
CA LEU A 187 17.50 14.78 9.31
C LEU A 187 17.85 13.43 9.92
N CYS A 188 18.76 12.67 9.30
CA CYS A 188 18.97 11.27 9.66
C CYS A 188 20.37 10.73 9.35
N LYS A 189 21.39 11.60 9.38
CA LYS A 189 22.78 11.22 9.11
C LYS A 189 23.21 9.99 9.92
N GLY A 190 23.79 9.02 9.22
CA GLY A 190 24.32 7.79 9.83
C GLY A 190 23.26 6.74 10.18
N GLN A 191 21.96 7.03 9.98
CA GLN A 191 20.91 6.04 10.17
C GLN A 191 20.80 5.11 8.96
N LYS A 192 20.45 3.85 9.22
CA LYS A 192 20.24 2.84 8.16
C LYS A 192 19.05 3.23 7.28
N CYS A 193 19.35 3.52 6.00
CA CYS A 193 18.40 4.07 5.04
C CYS A 193 18.26 3.18 3.81
N ILE A 194 17.03 2.91 3.42
CA ILE A 194 16.71 2.34 2.11
C ILE A 194 16.12 3.41 1.20
N VAL A 195 16.67 3.53 -0.01
CA VAL A 195 16.25 4.51 -1.01
C VAL A 195 15.58 3.80 -2.17
N PHE A 196 14.38 4.22 -2.52
CA PHE A 196 13.63 3.71 -3.66
C PHE A 196 13.65 4.72 -4.81
N CYS A 197 14.23 4.32 -5.94
CA CYS A 197 14.37 5.13 -7.14
C CYS A 197 13.36 4.75 -8.22
N CYS A 198 13.24 5.59 -9.27
CA CYS A 198 12.36 5.35 -10.42
C CYS A 198 13.12 4.89 -11.68
N SER A 199 14.47 4.89 -11.66
CA SER A 199 15.29 4.39 -12.77
C SER A 199 16.67 3.91 -12.32
N SER A 200 17.30 3.07 -13.13
CA SER A 200 18.67 2.61 -12.88
C SER A 200 19.65 3.77 -12.85
N GLU A 201 19.55 4.70 -13.81
CA GLU A 201 20.41 5.89 -13.87
C GLU A 201 20.30 6.75 -12.61
N GLN A 202 19.09 6.99 -12.11
CA GLN A 202 18.88 7.70 -10.86
C GLN A 202 19.56 6.99 -9.68
N THR A 203 19.43 5.65 -9.64
CA THR A 203 20.01 4.82 -8.58
C THR A 203 21.52 4.96 -8.53
N ILE A 204 22.20 4.86 -9.68
CA ILE A 204 23.65 5.00 -9.80
C ILE A 204 24.10 6.40 -9.41
N ASN A 205 23.49 7.44 -10.00
CA ASN A 205 23.87 8.83 -9.75
C ASN A 205 23.65 9.26 -8.30
N LEU A 206 22.55 8.83 -7.69
CA LEU A 206 22.30 9.14 -6.28
C LEU A 206 23.28 8.41 -5.35
N THR A 207 23.65 7.17 -5.67
CA THR A 207 24.68 6.45 -4.90
C THR A 207 26.02 7.16 -4.96
N ARG A 208 26.42 7.62 -6.15
CA ARG A 208 27.65 8.42 -6.31
C ARG A 208 27.61 9.71 -5.49
N GLU A 209 26.49 10.44 -5.51
CA GLU A 209 26.34 11.67 -4.72
C GLU A 209 26.48 11.40 -3.22
N PHE A 210 25.92 10.29 -2.69
CA PHE A 210 26.16 9.88 -1.29
C PHE A 210 27.65 9.65 -1.03
N CYS A 211 28.34 8.91 -1.89
CA CYS A 211 29.75 8.57 -1.73
C CYS A 211 30.67 9.78 -1.88
N GLU A 212 30.41 10.70 -2.82
CA GLU A 212 31.14 11.97 -2.99
C GLU A 212 31.09 12.84 -1.74
N ARG A 213 29.99 12.73 -0.95
CA ARG A 213 29.83 13.41 0.34
C ARG A 213 30.36 12.61 1.54
N GLY A 214 31.05 11.51 1.29
CA GLY A 214 31.66 10.68 2.33
C GLY A 214 30.69 9.77 3.06
N ILE A 215 29.46 9.59 2.54
CA ILE A 215 28.47 8.66 3.08
C ILE A 215 28.58 7.36 2.30
N LYS A 216 28.98 6.27 2.97
CA LYS A 216 29.08 4.96 2.32
C LYS A 216 27.70 4.52 1.85
N ALA A 217 27.55 4.28 0.56
CA ALA A 217 26.33 3.80 -0.06
C ALA A 217 26.64 2.71 -1.09
N LYS A 218 25.72 1.76 -1.25
CA LYS A 218 25.73 0.78 -2.35
C LYS A 218 24.36 0.70 -3.00
N TYR A 219 24.31 0.20 -4.23
CA TYR A 219 23.06 0.04 -4.93
C TYR A 219 22.75 -1.40 -5.36
N CYS A 220 21.47 -1.66 -5.58
CA CYS A 220 20.97 -2.88 -6.21
C CYS A 220 19.98 -2.53 -7.33
N LEU A 221 20.12 -3.18 -8.47
CA LEU A 221 19.25 -3.04 -9.63
C LEU A 221 18.57 -4.36 -10.00
N SER A 222 17.39 -4.28 -10.64
CA SER A 222 16.75 -5.42 -11.28
C SER A 222 17.40 -5.65 -12.65
N GLY A 223 18.25 -6.65 -12.78
CA GLY A 223 18.98 -6.99 -14.00
C GLY A 223 20.50 -7.03 -13.78
N ASN A 224 21.21 -7.57 -14.76
CA ASN A 224 22.68 -7.59 -14.75
C ASN A 224 23.18 -6.27 -15.33
N PHE A 225 23.47 -5.32 -14.45
CA PHE A 225 24.17 -4.08 -14.80
C PHE A 225 25.48 -4.05 -14.01
N ASP A 226 26.56 -4.48 -14.64
CA ASP A 226 27.90 -4.59 -14.06
C ASP A 226 28.73 -3.31 -14.29
N GLU A 227 28.12 -2.13 -14.21
CA GLU A 227 28.85 -0.91 -14.62
C GLU A 227 29.80 -0.33 -13.56
N ASP A 228 29.65 -0.67 -12.27
CA ASP A 228 30.55 -0.15 -11.23
C ASP A 228 30.71 -1.17 -10.07
N GLU A 229 31.72 -2.01 -10.12
CA GLU A 229 32.05 -2.98 -9.04
C GLU A 229 32.25 -2.32 -7.66
N GLU A 230 32.66 -1.06 -7.62
CA GLU A 230 32.89 -0.32 -6.38
C GLU A 230 31.60 -0.08 -5.59
N TYR A 231 30.48 0.19 -6.28
CA TYR A 231 29.19 0.58 -5.65
C TYR A 231 28.12 -0.50 -5.78
N SER A 232 28.38 -1.57 -6.50
CA SER A 232 27.47 -2.70 -6.68
C SER A 232 28.15 -4.02 -6.26
N GLY A 233 27.47 -5.13 -6.47
CA GLY A 233 27.96 -6.47 -6.20
C GLY A 233 26.83 -7.49 -6.38
N GLU A 234 27.11 -8.75 -6.12
CA GLU A 234 26.05 -9.74 -6.09
C GLU A 234 24.96 -9.30 -5.11
N ARG A 235 23.71 -9.27 -5.58
CA ARG A 235 22.56 -8.74 -4.82
C ARG A 235 22.51 -9.26 -3.38
N LYS A 236 22.72 -10.54 -3.20
CA LYS A 236 22.68 -11.17 -1.87
C LYS A 236 23.79 -10.62 -0.95
N GLU A 237 24.99 -10.49 -1.47
CA GLU A 237 26.13 -9.98 -0.70
C GLU A 237 25.92 -8.53 -0.27
N VAL A 238 25.43 -7.68 -1.18
CA VAL A 238 25.12 -6.27 -0.88
C VAL A 238 24.03 -6.16 0.19
N VAL A 239 22.97 -6.97 0.09
CA VAL A 239 21.88 -7.00 1.07
C VAL A 239 22.36 -7.51 2.42
N ASP A 240 23.16 -8.57 2.44
CA ASP A 240 23.71 -9.15 3.67
C ASP A 240 24.68 -8.16 4.36
N ALA A 241 25.51 -7.45 3.59
CA ALA A 241 26.42 -6.42 4.09
C ALA A 241 25.62 -5.22 4.66
N PHE A 242 24.55 -4.79 3.99
CA PHE A 242 23.65 -3.77 4.50
C PHE A 242 22.96 -4.21 5.80
N ALA A 243 22.50 -5.45 5.86
CA ALA A 243 21.89 -6.01 7.07
C ALA A 243 22.88 -5.99 8.25
N ARG A 244 24.16 -6.33 8.02
CA ARG A 244 25.22 -6.26 9.05
C ARG A 244 25.64 -4.82 9.41
N GLY A 245 25.14 -3.79 8.70
CA GLY A 245 25.47 -2.39 8.97
C GLY A 245 26.84 -1.93 8.45
N GLU A 246 27.42 -2.61 7.46
CA GLU A 246 28.73 -2.27 6.88
C GLU A 246 28.69 -0.91 6.15
N PHE A 247 27.51 -0.52 5.72
CA PHE A 247 27.25 0.82 5.15
C PHE A 247 25.80 1.24 5.48
N PRO A 248 25.54 2.57 5.64
CA PRO A 248 24.24 3.05 6.10
C PRO A 248 23.19 3.20 5.01
N VAL A 249 23.53 3.31 3.72
CA VAL A 249 22.57 3.65 2.67
C VAL A 249 22.54 2.60 1.57
N LEU A 250 21.37 1.99 1.36
CA LEU A 250 21.10 1.07 0.25
C LEU A 250 20.14 1.73 -0.75
N VAL A 251 20.62 1.98 -1.98
CA VAL A 251 19.82 2.58 -3.05
C VAL A 251 19.34 1.51 -4.00
N ASN A 252 18.04 1.54 -4.40
CA ASN A 252 17.53 0.49 -5.26
C ASN A 252 16.50 0.97 -6.29
N PHE A 253 16.38 0.20 -7.37
CA PHE A 253 15.33 0.34 -8.38
C PHE A 253 14.78 -1.02 -8.79
N GLY A 254 13.43 -1.14 -8.78
CA GLY A 254 12.72 -2.34 -9.24
C GLY A 254 12.84 -3.55 -8.29
N LEU A 255 13.48 -3.37 -7.14
CA LEU A 255 13.70 -4.38 -6.13
C LEU A 255 13.11 -3.93 -4.78
N PHE A 256 13.08 -4.83 -3.81
CA PHE A 256 12.85 -4.54 -2.39
C PHE A 256 11.50 -3.92 -2.01
N THR A 257 10.56 -3.77 -2.92
CA THR A 257 9.16 -3.59 -2.55
C THR A 257 8.62 -4.86 -1.89
N THR A 258 9.23 -6.02 -2.20
CA THR A 258 8.93 -7.34 -1.60
C THR A 258 10.22 -8.08 -1.26
N GLY A 259 10.23 -8.95 -0.23
CA GLY A 259 11.28 -9.96 -0.02
C GLY A 259 12.51 -9.56 0.81
N ILE A 260 12.67 -8.33 1.30
CA ILE A 260 13.73 -7.98 2.26
C ILE A 260 13.17 -7.94 3.68
N ASP A 261 13.84 -8.66 4.59
CA ASP A 261 13.58 -8.63 6.02
C ASP A 261 14.79 -8.08 6.79
N ILE A 262 14.87 -6.74 6.89
CA ILE A 262 15.89 -6.03 7.66
C ILE A 262 15.15 -5.10 8.65
N PRO A 263 14.87 -5.54 9.88
CA PRO A 263 13.99 -4.81 10.80
C PRO A 263 14.55 -3.47 11.28
N ASP A 264 15.87 -3.32 11.31
CA ASP A 264 16.58 -2.14 11.82
C ASP A 264 16.73 -0.98 10.81
N ILE A 265 16.08 -1.06 9.64
CA ILE A 265 15.95 0.09 8.73
C ILE A 265 15.19 1.20 9.44
N LYS A 266 15.80 2.38 9.56
CA LYS A 266 15.25 3.55 10.26
C LYS A 266 14.71 4.62 9.32
N VAL A 267 15.17 4.63 8.06
CA VAL A 267 14.83 5.65 7.08
C VAL A 267 14.39 5.02 5.78
N VAL A 268 13.29 5.50 5.24
CA VAL A 268 12.84 5.25 3.87
C VAL A 268 12.92 6.54 3.09
N MET A 269 13.58 6.52 1.94
CA MET A 269 13.62 7.65 1.02
C MET A 269 12.90 7.29 -0.26
N LEU A 270 11.86 8.05 -0.64
CA LEU A 270 11.06 7.84 -1.84
C LEU A 270 11.46 8.86 -2.91
N MET A 271 12.31 8.44 -3.85
CA MET A 271 12.79 9.23 -4.97
C MET A 271 11.95 9.04 -6.23
N PHE A 272 10.64 8.85 -6.05
CA PHE A 272 9.67 8.66 -7.13
C PHE A 272 8.30 9.18 -6.71
N SER A 273 7.44 9.44 -7.69
CA SER A 273 6.00 9.65 -7.50
C SER A 273 5.22 8.42 -7.93
N THR A 274 4.15 8.10 -7.23
CA THR A 274 3.25 6.99 -7.58
C THR A 274 1.81 7.28 -7.18
N THR A 275 0.89 6.67 -7.88
CA THR A 275 -0.53 6.60 -7.50
C THR A 275 -0.89 5.23 -6.94
N SER A 276 0.06 4.29 -6.97
CA SER A 276 -0.11 2.95 -6.42
C SER A 276 0.05 2.96 -4.89
N LEU A 277 -1.08 2.88 -4.18
CA LEU A 277 -1.11 2.73 -2.72
C LEU A 277 -0.34 1.48 -2.27
N VAL A 278 -0.45 0.39 -3.02
CA VAL A 278 0.29 -0.86 -2.74
C VAL A 278 1.79 -0.60 -2.71
N LYS A 279 2.34 -0.01 -3.78
CA LYS A 279 3.77 0.30 -3.88
C LYS A 279 4.23 1.22 -2.75
N TYR A 280 3.45 2.27 -2.47
CA TYR A 280 3.74 3.23 -1.40
C TYR A 280 3.80 2.54 -0.03
N LEU A 281 2.76 1.79 0.34
CA LEU A 281 2.70 1.09 1.63
C LEU A 281 3.78 0.01 1.76
N GLN A 282 4.09 -0.71 0.69
CA GLN A 282 5.17 -1.71 0.69
C GLN A 282 6.55 -1.07 0.93
N CYS A 283 6.83 0.09 0.33
CA CYS A 283 8.07 0.82 0.59
C CYS A 283 8.17 1.25 2.07
N LEU A 284 7.12 1.86 2.62
CA LEU A 284 7.09 2.31 4.02
C LEU A 284 7.15 1.12 5.00
N GLY A 285 6.50 0.02 4.66
CA GLY A 285 6.51 -1.22 5.42
C GLY A 285 7.91 -1.82 5.64
N ARG A 286 8.90 -1.46 4.81
CA ARG A 286 10.29 -1.92 5.01
C ARG A 286 10.92 -1.35 6.29
N ALA A 287 10.54 -0.15 6.71
CA ALA A 287 11.05 0.47 7.92
C ALA A 287 10.05 0.46 9.09
N SER A 288 8.84 -0.03 8.91
CA SER A 288 7.81 0.02 9.96
C SER A 288 7.98 -1.02 11.08
N ARG A 289 8.84 -2.02 10.90
CA ARG A 289 9.06 -3.08 11.88
C ARG A 289 9.73 -2.57 13.15
N ILE A 290 9.32 -3.11 14.29
CA ILE A 290 9.99 -2.84 15.56
C ILE A 290 11.37 -3.51 15.55
N ALA A 291 12.37 -2.76 15.99
CA ALA A 291 13.73 -3.26 16.21
C ALA A 291 14.43 -2.41 17.29
N ASP A 292 15.46 -2.96 17.89
CA ASP A 292 16.27 -2.26 18.87
C ASP A 292 16.85 -0.96 18.30
N GLY A 293 16.82 0.09 19.10
CA GLY A 293 17.35 1.42 18.74
C GLY A 293 16.46 2.25 17.79
N LYS A 294 15.22 1.81 17.48
CA LYS A 294 14.26 2.60 16.66
C LYS A 294 13.32 3.48 17.50
N ASN A 295 13.21 3.27 18.80
CA ASN A 295 12.33 4.01 19.70
C ASN A 295 10.86 4.06 19.23
N GLY A 296 10.39 3.05 18.50
CA GLY A 296 9.03 2.99 17.97
C GLY A 296 8.75 3.92 16.80
N GLU A 297 9.77 4.53 16.18
CA GLU A 297 9.61 5.44 15.05
C GLU A 297 10.54 5.09 13.88
N PHE A 298 10.11 5.47 12.67
CA PHE A 298 10.96 5.52 11.49
C PHE A 298 10.70 6.81 10.71
N ILE A 299 11.66 7.20 9.86
CA ILE A 299 11.59 8.43 9.06
C ILE A 299 11.28 8.08 7.62
N CYS A 300 10.32 8.78 7.03
CA CYS A 300 10.08 8.78 5.58
C CYS A 300 10.46 10.14 4.99
N LEU A 301 11.37 10.14 4.02
CA LEU A 301 11.69 11.31 3.19
C LEU A 301 10.99 11.14 1.84
N ASP A 302 9.85 11.81 1.65
CA ASP A 302 9.01 11.69 0.46
C ASP A 302 9.28 12.82 -0.54
N PHE A 303 10.18 12.58 -1.48
CA PHE A 303 10.51 13.51 -2.56
C PHE A 303 9.51 13.49 -3.72
N GLY A 304 8.57 12.54 -3.70
CA GLY A 304 7.54 12.39 -4.72
C GLY A 304 6.18 12.95 -4.33
N ARG A 305 6.01 13.53 -3.14
CA ARG A 305 4.72 14.01 -2.58
C ARG A 305 3.62 12.93 -2.63
N ASN A 306 4.04 11.68 -2.40
CA ASN A 306 3.11 10.54 -2.47
C ASN A 306 2.02 10.63 -1.41
N TYR A 307 2.37 11.18 -0.21
CA TYR A 307 1.43 11.32 0.90
C TYR A 307 0.20 12.18 0.56
N GLU A 308 0.33 13.18 -0.31
CA GLU A 308 -0.81 14.04 -0.69
C GLU A 308 -1.88 13.30 -1.49
N ARG A 309 -1.44 12.31 -2.26
CA ARG A 309 -2.33 11.49 -3.09
C ARG A 309 -2.83 10.26 -2.36
N LEU A 310 -1.98 9.67 -1.53
CA LEU A 310 -2.17 8.34 -0.96
C LEU A 310 -2.43 8.36 0.56
N GLY A 311 -2.36 9.54 1.18
CA GLY A 311 -2.48 9.71 2.62
C GLY A 311 -1.22 9.31 3.38
N ARG A 312 -1.27 9.42 4.69
CA ARG A 312 -0.19 9.01 5.59
C ARG A 312 -0.15 7.49 5.73
N TYR A 313 0.95 6.97 6.26
CA TYR A 313 1.11 5.53 6.50
C TYR A 313 0.06 4.99 7.49
N GLU A 314 -0.23 5.75 8.52
CA GLU A 314 -1.14 5.40 9.61
C GLU A 314 -2.62 5.56 9.27
N ASP A 315 -2.97 6.25 8.19
CA ASP A 315 -4.36 6.53 7.84
C ASP A 315 -5.17 5.26 7.70
N SER A 316 -6.34 5.25 8.34
CA SER A 316 -7.29 4.14 8.23
C SER A 316 -7.83 4.03 6.80
N ARG A 317 -7.93 2.81 6.29
CA ARG A 317 -8.36 2.53 4.91
C ARG A 317 -9.53 1.56 4.88
N GLU A 318 -10.52 1.88 4.06
CA GLU A 318 -11.62 0.95 3.79
C GLU A 318 -11.22 -0.01 2.66
N TRP A 319 -11.03 -1.26 2.98
CA TRP A 319 -10.72 -2.29 2.01
C TRP A 319 -11.98 -3.02 1.55
N SER A 320 -12.07 -3.28 0.26
CA SER A 320 -13.19 -4.00 -0.36
C SER A 320 -12.69 -4.84 -1.52
N VAL A 321 -13.34 -5.97 -1.79
CA VAL A 321 -13.06 -6.77 -3.00
C VAL A 321 -13.32 -6.00 -4.31
N TRP A 322 -14.13 -4.94 -4.24
CA TRP A 322 -14.44 -4.03 -5.34
C TRP A 322 -13.66 -2.71 -5.26
N HIS A 323 -12.67 -2.65 -4.39
CA HIS A 323 -11.83 -1.45 -4.27
C HIS A 323 -10.96 -1.31 -5.53
N ASN A 324 -11.38 -0.43 -6.42
CA ASN A 324 -10.68 -0.14 -7.65
C ASN A 324 -10.16 1.30 -7.60
N THR A 325 -8.92 1.44 -7.17
CA THR A 325 -8.20 2.70 -7.29
C THR A 325 -7.69 2.80 -8.73
N GLY A 326 -8.55 3.22 -9.66
CA GLY A 326 -8.11 3.47 -11.03
C GLY A 326 -8.92 2.85 -12.15
N GLN A 327 -10.25 2.76 -12.06
CA GLN A 327 -11.03 2.72 -13.29
C GLN A 327 -10.85 4.04 -14.03
N GLY A 328 -10.47 3.95 -15.30
CA GLY A 328 -10.28 5.05 -16.22
C GLY A 328 -11.52 5.97 -16.29
N GLY A 329 -11.51 6.97 -15.56
CA GLY A 329 -12.48 7.98 -15.17
C GLY A 329 -11.95 8.63 -13.91
N GLY A 330 -10.69 8.40 -13.58
CA GLY A 330 -10.02 9.02 -12.45
C GLY A 330 -10.19 10.52 -12.57
N VAL A 331 -10.80 11.13 -11.57
CA VAL A 331 -10.64 12.56 -11.33
C VAL A 331 -9.14 12.81 -11.51
N PRO A 332 -8.73 13.66 -12.46
CA PRO A 332 -7.33 13.96 -12.64
C PRO A 332 -6.75 14.31 -11.26
N PRO A 333 -5.52 13.90 -10.94
CA PRO A 333 -4.94 14.17 -9.65
C PRO A 333 -5.19 15.66 -9.33
N MET A 334 -5.76 15.91 -8.16
CA MET A 334 -6.18 17.26 -7.74
C MET A 334 -5.17 17.79 -6.75
N LYS A 335 -4.84 19.08 -6.85
CA LYS A 335 -4.03 19.82 -5.86
C LYS A 335 -4.87 20.92 -5.21
N ILE A 336 -4.53 21.27 -3.98
CA ILE A 336 -5.15 22.40 -3.28
C ILE A 336 -4.31 23.64 -3.53
N CYS A 337 -4.92 24.71 -4.01
CA CYS A 337 -4.23 25.99 -4.14
C CYS A 337 -3.95 26.56 -2.73
N PRO A 338 -2.70 26.86 -2.37
CA PRO A 338 -2.37 27.36 -1.04
C PRO A 338 -2.95 28.75 -0.76
N GLN A 339 -3.22 29.54 -1.83
CA GLN A 339 -3.73 30.89 -1.67
C GLN A 339 -5.26 30.93 -1.52
N CYS A 340 -6.01 30.20 -2.37
CA CYS A 340 -7.48 30.25 -2.34
C CYS A 340 -8.15 28.97 -1.82
N GLN A 341 -7.40 27.97 -1.40
CA GLN A 341 -7.85 26.70 -0.85
C GLN A 341 -8.77 25.87 -1.76
N LYS A 342 -8.91 26.24 -3.03
CA LYS A 342 -9.71 25.49 -3.99
C LYS A 342 -8.94 24.31 -4.55
N MET A 343 -9.64 23.18 -4.69
CA MET A 343 -9.12 22.00 -5.39
C MET A 343 -9.13 22.27 -6.89
N ILE A 344 -7.99 22.05 -7.53
CA ILE A 344 -7.78 22.21 -8.98
C ILE A 344 -7.03 20.99 -9.53
N PRO A 345 -7.23 20.62 -10.80
CA PRO A 345 -6.40 19.61 -11.45
C PRO A 345 -4.92 19.99 -11.40
N VAL A 346 -4.05 19.01 -11.10
CA VAL A 346 -2.60 19.25 -10.95
C VAL A 346 -1.94 19.80 -12.21
N GLN A 347 -2.53 19.63 -13.38
CA GLN A 347 -2.02 20.13 -14.67
C GLN A 347 -1.94 21.66 -14.81
N TYR A 348 -2.58 22.41 -13.91
CA TYR A 348 -2.50 23.87 -13.98
C TYR A 348 -1.24 24.39 -13.30
N SER A 349 -0.37 25.08 -14.04
CA SER A 349 0.76 25.85 -13.51
C SER A 349 0.30 27.08 -12.73
N ASP A 350 -0.85 27.62 -13.09
CA ASP A 350 -1.46 28.76 -12.44
C ASP A 350 -2.86 28.41 -11.97
N CYS A 351 -3.22 28.85 -10.77
CA CYS A 351 -4.57 28.60 -10.25
C CYS A 351 -5.63 29.32 -11.10
N PRO A 352 -6.60 28.61 -11.70
CA PRO A 352 -7.62 29.25 -12.54
C PRO A 352 -8.59 30.15 -11.77
N TYR A 353 -8.53 30.15 -10.44
CA TYR A 353 -9.42 30.94 -9.58
C TYR A 353 -8.76 32.18 -8.97
N CYS A 354 -7.45 32.15 -8.71
CA CYS A 354 -6.77 33.28 -8.07
C CYS A 354 -5.42 33.63 -8.71
N ASN A 355 -5.06 32.98 -9.81
CA ASN A 355 -3.82 33.16 -10.55
C ASN A 355 -2.55 32.90 -9.69
N TYR A 356 -2.67 32.17 -8.59
CA TYR A 356 -1.47 31.75 -7.85
C TYR A 356 -0.60 30.88 -8.76
N HIS A 357 0.64 31.33 -8.98
CA HIS A 357 1.62 30.59 -9.75
C HIS A 357 2.27 29.52 -8.86
N PHE A 358 2.14 28.27 -9.26
CA PHE A 358 2.81 27.16 -8.57
C PHE A 358 4.28 27.18 -9.01
N PRO A 359 5.25 27.22 -8.06
CA PRO A 359 6.66 27.30 -8.38
C PRO A 359 7.11 26.20 -9.34
N SER A 360 7.95 26.57 -10.31
CA SER A 360 8.54 25.59 -11.22
C SER A 360 9.49 24.64 -10.47
N GLN A 361 9.69 23.46 -11.01
CA GLN A 361 10.53 22.44 -10.36
C GLN A 361 11.98 22.91 -10.12
N GLN A 362 12.50 23.86 -10.87
CA GLN A 362 13.85 24.39 -10.69
C GLN A 362 13.99 25.28 -9.44
N GLU A 363 12.92 25.94 -9.03
CA GLU A 363 12.90 26.83 -7.85
C GLU A 363 12.79 26.07 -6.53
N ILE A 364 12.42 24.80 -6.56
CA ILE A 364 12.07 23.98 -5.40
C ILE A 364 13.23 23.13 -4.88
N TYR A 365 14.29 22.94 -5.67
CA TYR A 365 15.40 22.04 -5.32
C TYR A 365 16.22 22.42 -4.11
N HIS A 366 16.15 23.68 -3.70
CA HIS A 366 16.79 24.19 -2.49
C HIS A 366 15.82 24.26 -1.29
N ALA A 367 14.59 23.81 -1.46
CA ALA A 367 13.63 23.78 -0.35
C ALA A 367 13.98 22.61 0.60
N ASP A 368 14.07 22.91 1.86
CA ASP A 368 14.21 21.91 2.91
C ASP A 368 12.93 21.08 3.05
N LEU A 369 13.10 19.77 3.25
CA LEU A 369 11.99 18.90 3.64
C LEU A 369 11.41 19.35 4.98
N GLN A 370 10.08 19.49 5.03
CA GLN A 370 9.36 19.80 6.26
C GLN A 370 8.67 18.56 6.79
N GLU A 371 8.62 18.43 8.11
CA GLU A 371 7.87 17.33 8.74
C GLU A 371 6.37 17.55 8.57
N ILE A 372 5.69 16.54 8.03
CA ILE A 372 4.24 16.55 7.88
C ILE A 372 3.64 15.96 9.17
N VAL A 373 3.36 16.84 10.11
CA VAL A 373 2.66 16.47 11.35
C VAL A 373 1.20 16.14 11.00
N ALA A 374 0.64 15.08 11.59
CA ALA A 374 -0.79 14.87 11.53
C ALA A 374 -1.44 16.13 12.09
N LYS A 375 -2.25 16.84 11.29
CA LYS A 375 -3.22 17.72 11.90
C LYS A 375 -3.99 16.83 12.86
N GLU A 376 -4.06 17.19 14.15
CA GLU A 376 -5.09 16.63 15.03
C GLU A 376 -6.35 16.75 14.19
N THR A 377 -6.94 15.63 13.82
CA THR A 377 -8.23 15.62 13.18
C THR A 377 -9.14 16.24 14.20
N GLU A 378 -9.45 17.54 14.04
CA GLU A 378 -10.68 18.07 14.63
C GLU A 378 -11.72 17.04 14.23
N GLU A 379 -12.33 16.40 15.24
CA GLU A 379 -13.34 15.36 14.99
C GLU A 379 -14.33 15.97 14.02
N GLU A 380 -14.40 15.40 12.81
CA GLU A 380 -15.23 15.90 11.73
C GLU A 380 -16.64 16.07 12.27
N THR A 381 -17.10 17.32 12.44
CA THR A 381 -18.41 17.58 13.02
C THR A 381 -19.49 16.92 12.14
N ILE A 382 -20.65 16.64 12.73
CA ILE A 382 -21.75 16.02 11.97
C ILE A 382 -22.09 16.88 10.75
N GLU A 383 -22.00 18.19 10.89
CA GLU A 383 -22.25 19.16 9.81
C GLU A 383 -21.24 18.99 8.66
N GLN A 384 -19.96 18.93 8.97
CA GLN A 384 -18.88 18.73 7.99
C GLN A 384 -19.01 17.36 7.31
N TYR A 385 -19.29 16.33 8.09
CA TYR A 385 -19.49 14.97 7.57
C TYR A 385 -20.66 14.91 6.56
N VAL A 386 -21.83 15.46 6.94
CA VAL A 386 -23.03 15.47 6.07
C VAL A 386 -22.76 16.24 4.79
N ALA A 387 -22.19 17.45 4.89
CA ALA A 387 -21.88 18.28 3.73
C ALA A 387 -20.92 17.58 2.76
N LYS A 388 -19.84 17.00 3.27
CA LYS A 388 -18.85 16.24 2.50
C LYS A 388 -19.47 15.05 1.78
N ARG A 389 -20.26 14.23 2.50
CA ARG A 389 -20.90 13.04 1.91
C ARG A 389 -21.96 13.35 0.87
N LYS A 390 -22.64 14.48 1.02
CA LYS A 390 -23.56 14.99 -0.02
C LYS A 390 -22.82 15.43 -1.28
N LEU A 391 -21.71 16.13 -1.14
CA LEU A 391 -20.84 16.48 -2.27
C LEU A 391 -20.32 15.24 -3.01
N GLU A 392 -20.04 14.15 -2.29
CA GLU A 392 -19.66 12.85 -2.86
C GLU A 392 -20.84 12.09 -3.51
N GLY A 393 -22.03 12.65 -3.56
CA GLY A 393 -23.22 12.05 -4.17
C GLY A 393 -23.84 10.89 -3.34
N LYS A 394 -23.52 10.79 -2.05
CA LYS A 394 -24.10 9.73 -1.20
C LYS A 394 -25.60 9.99 -0.94
N LYS A 395 -26.38 8.89 -0.95
CA LYS A 395 -27.81 8.92 -0.65
C LYS A 395 -28.07 9.30 0.81
N THR A 396 -29.09 10.07 1.07
CA THR A 396 -29.48 10.56 2.39
C THR A 396 -29.55 9.46 3.45
N ASN A 397 -30.24 8.36 3.19
CA ASN A 397 -30.35 7.25 4.13
C ASN A 397 -28.97 6.62 4.47
N TRP A 398 -28.07 6.56 3.50
CA TRP A 398 -26.70 6.09 3.72
C TRP A 398 -25.94 7.03 4.69
N ILE A 399 -26.07 8.34 4.50
CA ILE A 399 -25.46 9.35 5.38
C ILE A 399 -26.00 9.22 6.81
N LEU A 400 -27.31 9.16 6.96
CA LEU A 400 -27.99 9.05 8.26
C LEU A 400 -27.61 7.78 9.01
N VAL A 401 -27.48 6.63 8.31
CA VAL A 401 -27.02 5.36 8.90
C VAL A 401 -25.59 5.51 9.43
N ASN A 402 -24.68 6.09 8.63
CA ASN A 402 -23.31 6.20 9.04
C ASN A 402 -23.09 7.23 10.16
N VAL A 403 -23.85 8.32 10.19
CA VAL A 403 -23.84 9.26 11.31
C VAL A 403 -24.28 8.57 12.60
N CYS A 404 -25.31 7.74 12.57
CA CYS A 404 -25.75 6.98 13.75
C CYS A 404 -24.74 5.91 14.20
N ILE A 405 -24.06 5.25 13.25
CA ILE A 405 -23.02 4.25 13.56
C ILE A 405 -21.81 4.89 14.22
N LYS A 406 -21.39 6.07 13.75
CA LYS A 406 -20.27 6.83 14.33
C LYS A 406 -20.56 7.41 15.73
N ASN A 407 -21.83 7.56 16.08
CA ASN A 407 -22.27 8.11 17.36
C ASN A 407 -23.16 7.09 18.11
N PRO A 408 -22.62 5.95 18.57
CA PRO A 408 -23.42 4.84 19.09
C PRO A 408 -24.23 5.18 20.34
N ASP A 409 -23.71 6.02 21.21
CA ASP A 409 -24.33 6.41 22.48
C ASP A 409 -25.36 7.55 22.33
N HIS A 410 -25.22 8.36 21.27
CA HIS A 410 -26.06 9.55 20.99
C HIS A 410 -26.75 9.48 19.61
N GLN A 411 -27.15 8.30 19.16
CA GLN A 411 -27.67 8.07 17.80
C GLN A 411 -28.84 8.98 17.40
N LYS A 412 -29.79 9.22 18.31
CA LYS A 412 -30.95 10.07 18.04
C LYS A 412 -30.55 11.52 17.88
N GLU A 413 -29.68 12.01 18.72
CA GLU A 413 -29.18 13.39 18.68
C GLU A 413 -28.38 13.65 17.42
N ALA A 414 -27.44 12.75 17.10
CA ALA A 414 -26.64 12.79 15.88
C ALA A 414 -27.51 12.74 14.61
N PHE A 415 -28.54 11.89 14.60
CA PHE A 415 -29.51 11.80 13.52
C PHE A 415 -30.29 13.12 13.34
N MET A 416 -30.74 13.74 14.44
CA MET A 416 -31.49 15.01 14.37
C MET A 416 -30.64 16.15 13.86
N ARG A 417 -29.37 16.25 14.30
CA ARG A 417 -28.40 17.23 13.76
C ARG A 417 -28.15 17.01 12.27
N ALA A 418 -27.95 15.76 11.84
CA ALA A 418 -27.75 15.45 10.41
C ALA A 418 -28.97 15.83 9.55
N ILE A 419 -30.18 15.60 10.04
CA ILE A 419 -31.42 16.03 9.33
C ILE A 419 -31.48 17.54 9.24
N GLU A 420 -31.13 18.27 10.28
CA GLU A 420 -31.15 19.74 10.26
C GLU A 420 -30.20 20.28 9.18
N VAL A 421 -29.00 19.75 9.09
CA VAL A 421 -28.05 20.09 8.03
C VAL A 421 -28.59 19.77 6.64
N LEU A 422 -29.15 18.58 6.46
CA LEU A 422 -29.74 18.17 5.17
C LEU A 422 -30.91 19.08 4.74
N ARG A 423 -31.70 19.55 5.69
CA ARG A 423 -32.82 20.48 5.44
C ARG A 423 -32.33 21.88 5.11
N THR A 424 -31.43 22.42 5.90
CA THR A 424 -30.99 23.83 5.80
C THR A 424 -30.02 24.06 4.64
N THR A 425 -29.08 23.11 4.43
CA THR A 425 -28.01 23.27 3.45
C THR A 425 -28.29 22.60 2.12
N HIS A 426 -29.09 21.53 2.12
CA HIS A 426 -29.36 20.72 0.91
C HIS A 426 -30.85 20.69 0.52
N GLY A 427 -31.72 21.43 1.20
CA GLY A 427 -33.14 21.58 0.85
C GLY A 427 -33.97 20.28 0.98
N GLU A 428 -33.50 19.30 1.73
CA GLU A 428 -34.19 18.00 1.85
C GLU A 428 -35.37 18.08 2.82
N SER A 429 -36.53 17.61 2.38
CA SER A 429 -37.74 17.59 3.22
C SER A 429 -37.85 16.31 4.03
N ILE A 430 -37.09 16.26 5.16
CA ILE A 430 -37.14 15.10 6.08
C ILE A 430 -37.78 15.53 7.39
N SER A 431 -38.86 14.84 7.79
CA SER A 431 -39.52 15.10 9.08
C SER A 431 -38.70 14.52 10.24
N PRO A 432 -38.56 15.24 11.37
CA PRO A 432 -37.99 14.69 12.60
C PRO A 432 -38.69 13.41 13.10
N LYS A 433 -39.97 13.26 12.79
CA LYS A 433 -40.74 12.02 13.13
C LYS A 433 -40.24 10.78 12.37
N TYR A 434 -39.45 10.98 11.30
CA TYR A 434 -38.84 9.90 10.51
C TYR A 434 -37.87 9.05 11.33
N TRP A 435 -37.35 9.55 12.47
CA TRP A 435 -36.45 8.81 13.37
C TRP A 435 -36.99 7.45 13.78
N TYR A 436 -38.23 7.33 14.21
CA TYR A 436 -38.81 6.07 14.68
C TYR A 436 -38.93 5.03 13.57
N PHE A 437 -39.32 5.49 12.36
CA PHE A 437 -39.34 4.62 11.18
C PHE A 437 -37.92 4.21 10.77
N PHE A 438 -37.02 5.15 10.71
CA PHE A 438 -35.62 4.96 10.31
C PHE A 438 -34.91 3.96 11.25
N ARG A 439 -35.03 4.15 12.56
CA ARG A 439 -34.44 3.26 13.55
C ARG A 439 -34.94 1.82 13.37
N LYS A 440 -36.25 1.61 13.37
CA LYS A 440 -36.89 0.29 13.31
C LYS A 440 -36.67 -0.42 11.96
N ASN A 441 -36.75 0.31 10.85
CA ASN A 441 -36.80 -0.29 9.52
C ASN A 441 -35.46 -0.27 8.76
N ILE A 442 -34.53 0.56 9.17
CA ILE A 442 -33.24 0.76 8.49
C ILE A 442 -32.08 0.48 9.44
N LEU A 443 -31.94 1.25 10.52
CA LEU A 443 -30.76 1.17 11.39
C LEU A 443 -30.65 -0.17 12.13
N ASP A 444 -31.73 -0.65 12.72
CA ASP A 444 -31.75 -1.93 13.45
C ASP A 444 -31.50 -3.12 12.50
N LYS A 445 -31.98 -3.06 11.26
CA LYS A 445 -31.71 -4.09 10.25
C LYS A 445 -30.25 -4.10 9.78
N VAL A 446 -29.60 -2.96 9.71
CA VAL A 446 -28.16 -2.87 9.40
C VAL A 446 -27.33 -3.49 10.54
N LYS A 447 -27.71 -3.24 11.80
CA LYS A 447 -27.07 -3.85 12.96
C LYS A 447 -27.23 -5.38 12.98
N VAL A 448 -28.41 -5.90 12.64
CA VAL A 448 -28.66 -7.34 12.55
C VAL A 448 -27.80 -7.98 11.45
N LYS A 449 -27.78 -7.41 10.24
CA LYS A 449 -26.93 -7.92 9.17
C LYS A 449 -25.45 -7.95 9.55
N LYS A 450 -24.91 -6.89 10.20
CA LYS A 450 -23.53 -6.89 10.69
C LYS A 450 -23.27 -7.93 11.79
N LYS A 451 -24.27 -8.29 12.56
CA LYS A 451 -24.19 -9.30 13.63
C LYS A 451 -24.25 -10.74 13.08
N ASP A 452 -25.05 -10.95 12.05
CA ASP A 452 -25.19 -12.24 11.37
C ASP A 452 -23.97 -12.54 10.46
N ASP A 453 -23.36 -11.50 9.85
CA ASP A 453 -22.17 -11.63 9.02
C ASP A 453 -20.87 -11.84 9.82
N ASN A 454 -20.88 -11.64 11.16
CA ASN A 454 -19.68 -11.85 11.99
C ASN A 454 -20.00 -12.22 13.45
N PRO A 455 -20.47 -13.46 13.71
CA PRO A 455 -20.88 -13.88 15.05
C PRO A 455 -19.73 -14.01 16.07
N SER A 456 -18.47 -13.97 15.67
CA SER A 456 -17.30 -14.19 16.55
C SER A 456 -16.65 -12.92 17.13
N LEU A 457 -17.01 -11.73 16.66
CA LEU A 457 -16.40 -10.47 17.10
C LEU A 457 -17.09 -9.81 18.32
N PHE A 458 -18.19 -10.38 18.83
CA PHE A 458 -18.97 -9.82 19.96
C PHE A 458 -19.07 -10.76 21.16
N LYS A 459 -18.05 -11.58 21.43
CA LYS A 459 -17.90 -12.23 22.73
C LYS A 459 -16.62 -11.73 23.40
N LYS A 460 -16.87 -10.82 24.33
CA LYS A 460 -16.03 -10.17 25.35
C LYS A 460 -15.09 -9.07 24.87
#